data_c255da4fd90e06838de2196b7dfbaea4
#
_entry.id   c255da4fd90e06838de2196b7dfbaea4
#
_cell.length_a   1.000
_cell.length_b   1.000
_cell.length_c   1.000
_cell.angle_alpha   90.00
_cell.angle_beta   90.00
_cell.angle_gamma   90.00
#
_symmetry.space_group_name_H-M   'P 1'
#
loop_
_entity.id
_entity.type
_entity.pdbx_description
1 polymer ?
#
loop_
_entity_poly.entity_id
_entity_poly.type
_entity_poly.pdbx_seq_one_letter_code
_entity_poly.pdbx_strand_id
1 'polypeptide(L)'
;MLKRIISGICLVIITAPALYFGGWFLYALCLFISLVGNYELLRVAGLEKSPLGICAYVSTVVYYILLDSADNRYSMLVIVAAFLAMMTIYVFTFPKYKAENIMWSFFGIIYVTMMLAYIYETRRLDNGVYLVWLIFVSSWGNDTFAYFTGVLIGKHKMAPILSPKKSIEGAIGGIVGATALGVI
;
A
#
# COMPACT_ATOMS: atom_id res chain seq x y z
N MET A 1 12.29 21.88 -0.13
CA MET A 1 10.97 21.98 0.53
C MET A 1 9.83 22.13 -0.47
N LEU A 2 9.89 23.07 -1.41
CA LEU A 2 8.81 23.33 -2.37
C LEU A 2 8.34 22.07 -3.15
N LYS A 3 9.26 21.27 -3.69
CA LYS A 3 8.92 20.04 -4.44
C LYS A 3 8.09 19.05 -3.62
N ARG A 4 8.36 18.90 -2.32
CA ARG A 4 7.59 18.00 -1.43
C ARG A 4 6.20 18.53 -1.13
N ILE A 5 6.05 19.84 -1.00
CA ILE A 5 4.75 20.49 -0.79
C ILE A 5 3.90 20.34 -2.04
N ILE A 6 4.46 20.60 -3.22
CA ILE A 6 3.75 20.45 -4.50
C ILE A 6 3.31 19.01 -4.71
N SER A 7 4.20 18.00 -4.50
CA SER A 7 3.83 16.61 -4.65
C SER A 7 2.75 16.17 -3.65
N GLY A 8 2.80 16.66 -2.40
CA GLY A 8 1.76 16.39 -1.41
C GLY A 8 0.40 16.98 -1.80
N ILE A 9 0.37 18.23 -2.27
CA ILE A 9 -0.85 18.88 -2.75
C ILE A 9 -1.43 18.14 -3.96
N CYS A 10 -0.60 17.78 -4.95
CA CYS A 10 -1.04 17.00 -6.11
C CYS A 10 -1.63 15.65 -5.69
N LEU A 11 -1.02 14.98 -4.71
CA LEU A 11 -1.50 13.71 -4.19
C LEU A 11 -2.88 13.87 -3.54
N VAL A 12 -3.07 14.88 -2.71
CA VAL A 12 -4.38 15.16 -2.09
C VAL A 12 -5.43 15.53 -3.13
N ILE A 13 -5.10 16.36 -4.12
CA ILE A 13 -6.03 16.76 -5.19
C ILE A 13 -6.51 15.55 -6.01
N ILE A 14 -5.68 14.53 -6.18
CA ILE A 14 -6.06 13.31 -6.93
C ILE A 14 -6.80 12.33 -6.03
N THR A 15 -6.28 12.08 -4.82
CA THR A 15 -6.83 11.05 -3.93
C THR A 15 -8.16 11.46 -3.31
N ALA A 16 -8.32 12.71 -2.87
CA ALA A 16 -9.54 13.13 -2.19
C ALA A 16 -10.80 13.02 -3.07
N PRO A 17 -10.81 13.49 -4.34
CA PRO A 17 -11.94 13.23 -5.24
C PRO A 17 -12.14 11.74 -5.51
N ALA A 18 -11.06 10.95 -5.68
CA ALA A 18 -11.18 9.53 -5.92
C ALA A 18 -11.88 8.79 -4.76
N LEU A 19 -11.55 9.14 -3.53
CA LEU A 19 -12.20 8.58 -2.34
C LEU A 19 -13.65 9.02 -2.20
N TYR A 20 -13.94 10.29 -2.53
CA TYR A 20 -15.29 10.83 -2.43
C TYR A 20 -16.24 10.23 -3.47
N PHE A 21 -15.87 10.30 -4.76
CA PHE A 21 -16.71 9.78 -5.85
C PHE A 21 -16.69 8.23 -5.90
N GLY A 22 -15.58 7.60 -5.53
CA GLY A 22 -15.45 6.13 -5.58
C GLY A 22 -15.52 5.56 -7.00
N GLY A 23 -16.18 4.39 -7.14
CA GLY A 23 -16.43 3.75 -8.43
C GLY A 23 -15.19 3.49 -9.27
N TRP A 24 -15.35 3.56 -10.61
CA TRP A 24 -14.28 3.28 -11.57
C TRP A 24 -13.06 4.20 -11.44
N PHE A 25 -13.24 5.42 -10.96
CA PHE A 25 -12.12 6.35 -10.78
C PHE A 25 -11.19 5.89 -9.66
N LEU A 26 -11.74 5.51 -8.51
CA LEU A 26 -10.95 4.95 -7.40
C LEU A 26 -10.33 3.60 -7.78
N TYR A 27 -11.08 2.74 -8.46
CA TYR A 27 -10.60 1.47 -8.97
C TYR A 27 -9.36 1.64 -9.86
N ALA A 28 -9.47 2.49 -10.89
CA ALA A 28 -8.37 2.74 -11.82
C ALA A 28 -7.14 3.36 -11.11
N LEU A 29 -7.37 4.26 -10.16
CA LEU A 29 -6.30 4.86 -9.36
C LEU A 29 -5.59 3.80 -8.49
N CYS A 30 -6.35 2.95 -7.79
CA CYS A 30 -5.77 1.88 -6.96
C CYS A 30 -4.99 0.87 -7.81
N LEU A 31 -5.52 0.47 -8.97
CA LEU A 31 -4.83 -0.41 -9.91
C LEU A 31 -3.52 0.22 -10.42
N PHE A 32 -3.57 1.49 -10.82
CA PHE A 32 -2.39 2.21 -11.30
C PHE A 32 -1.32 2.31 -10.21
N ILE A 33 -1.70 2.72 -9.00
CA ILE A 33 -0.75 2.81 -7.86
C ILE A 33 -0.20 1.42 -7.50
N SER A 34 -1.03 0.35 -7.58
CA SER A 34 -0.58 -1.02 -7.33
C SER A 34 0.47 -1.48 -8.35
N LEU A 35 0.30 -1.17 -9.62
CA LEU A 35 1.26 -1.51 -10.67
C LEU A 35 2.58 -0.73 -10.51
N VAL A 36 2.48 0.58 -10.26
CA VAL A 36 3.67 1.42 -9.99
C VAL A 36 4.38 0.98 -8.73
N GLY A 37 3.65 0.71 -7.65
CA GLY A 37 4.23 0.25 -6.39
C GLY A 37 4.93 -1.10 -6.51
N ASN A 38 4.32 -2.05 -7.23
CA ASN A 38 4.97 -3.33 -7.54
C ASN A 38 6.22 -3.14 -8.40
N TYR A 39 6.17 -2.26 -9.40
CA TYR A 39 7.34 -1.95 -10.23
C TYR A 39 8.50 -1.39 -9.38
N GLU A 40 8.22 -0.40 -8.53
CA GLU A 40 9.25 0.18 -7.66
C GLU A 40 9.80 -0.83 -6.64
N LEU A 41 8.94 -1.66 -6.05
CA LEU A 41 9.37 -2.71 -5.13
C LEU A 41 10.28 -3.72 -5.81
N LEU A 42 9.88 -4.21 -6.99
CA LEU A 42 10.65 -5.19 -7.75
C LEU A 42 11.93 -4.60 -8.34
N ARG A 43 11.95 -3.30 -8.63
CA ARG A 43 13.14 -2.57 -9.06
C ARG A 43 14.22 -2.56 -7.98
N VAL A 44 13.84 -2.41 -6.71
CA VAL A 44 14.80 -2.51 -5.59
C VAL A 44 15.45 -3.89 -5.53
N ALA A 45 14.70 -4.94 -5.87
CA ALA A 45 15.21 -6.31 -5.94
C ALA A 45 15.88 -6.67 -7.29
N GLY A 46 15.89 -5.76 -8.27
CA GLY A 46 16.42 -6.01 -9.62
C GLY A 46 15.56 -7.00 -10.43
N LEU A 47 14.29 -7.10 -10.13
CA LEU A 47 13.35 -8.08 -10.71
C LEU A 47 12.29 -7.46 -11.62
N GLU A 48 12.30 -6.13 -11.82
CA GLU A 48 11.24 -5.39 -12.51
C GLU A 48 10.99 -5.85 -13.96
N LYS A 49 12.01 -6.40 -14.62
CA LYS A 49 11.94 -6.93 -16.00
C LYS A 49 12.06 -8.45 -16.07
N SER A 50 12.05 -9.12 -14.91
CA SER A 50 12.16 -10.57 -14.86
C SER A 50 10.81 -11.26 -15.14
N PRO A 51 10.81 -12.57 -15.51
CA PRO A 51 9.58 -13.35 -15.57
C PRO A 51 8.79 -13.36 -14.25
N LEU A 52 9.47 -13.29 -13.10
CA LEU A 52 8.82 -13.17 -11.79
C LEU A 52 8.13 -11.82 -11.64
N GLY A 53 8.75 -10.72 -12.08
CA GLY A 53 8.15 -9.40 -12.10
C GLY A 53 6.93 -9.33 -13.03
N ILE A 54 7.04 -9.87 -14.23
CA ILE A 54 5.92 -9.95 -15.19
C ILE A 54 4.77 -10.75 -14.57
N CYS A 55 5.05 -11.88 -13.92
CA CYS A 55 4.04 -12.67 -13.21
C CYS A 55 3.34 -11.84 -12.13
N ALA A 56 4.07 -11.04 -11.36
CA ALA A 56 3.49 -10.16 -10.35
C ALA A 56 2.55 -9.10 -10.96
N TYR A 57 2.96 -8.44 -12.06
CA TYR A 57 2.11 -7.44 -12.74
C TYR A 57 0.84 -8.06 -13.33
N VAL A 58 0.97 -9.20 -13.99
CA VAL A 58 -0.19 -9.93 -14.54
C VAL A 58 -1.13 -10.34 -13.42
N SER A 59 -0.59 -10.87 -12.32
CA SER A 59 -1.39 -11.25 -11.15
C SER A 59 -2.09 -10.04 -10.52
N THR A 60 -1.45 -8.87 -10.48
CA THR A 60 -2.06 -7.62 -10.03
C THR A 60 -3.27 -7.26 -10.90
N VAL A 61 -3.12 -7.27 -12.21
CA VAL A 61 -4.22 -6.94 -13.13
C VAL A 61 -5.37 -7.95 -12.99
N VAL A 62 -5.06 -9.25 -12.97
CA VAL A 62 -6.07 -10.31 -12.83
C VAL A 62 -6.79 -10.20 -11.47
N TYR A 63 -6.06 -9.87 -10.40
CA TYR A 63 -6.65 -9.66 -9.08
C TYR A 63 -7.71 -8.56 -9.12
N TYR A 64 -7.38 -7.39 -9.70
CA TYR A 64 -8.33 -6.28 -9.81
C TYR A 64 -9.53 -6.61 -10.73
N ILE A 65 -9.32 -7.31 -11.85
CA ILE A 65 -10.43 -7.75 -12.72
C ILE A 65 -11.40 -8.64 -11.95
N LEU A 66 -10.91 -9.60 -11.18
CA LEU A 66 -11.77 -10.50 -10.41
C LEU A 66 -12.39 -9.82 -9.19
N LEU A 67 -11.69 -8.86 -8.59
CA LEU A 67 -12.21 -8.04 -7.50
C LEU A 67 -13.49 -7.30 -7.89
N ASP A 68 -13.53 -6.74 -9.10
CA ASP A 68 -14.68 -5.99 -9.59
C ASP A 68 -15.80 -6.90 -10.11
N SER A 69 -15.45 -7.93 -10.90
CA SER A 69 -16.41 -8.79 -11.61
C SER A 69 -17.04 -9.90 -10.76
N ALA A 70 -16.34 -10.38 -9.72
CA ALA A 70 -16.71 -11.59 -8.98
C ALA A 70 -16.97 -11.37 -7.49
N ASP A 71 -17.18 -10.11 -7.08
CA ASP A 71 -17.44 -9.73 -5.68
C ASP A 71 -16.41 -10.31 -4.70
N ASN A 72 -15.13 -10.22 -5.08
CA ASN A 72 -13.97 -10.69 -4.32
C ASN A 72 -13.91 -12.21 -4.03
N ARG A 73 -14.89 -12.99 -4.47
CA ARG A 73 -14.97 -14.42 -4.15
C ARG A 73 -13.78 -15.24 -4.64
N TYR A 74 -13.17 -14.82 -5.77
CA TYR A 74 -12.08 -15.54 -6.42
C TYR A 74 -10.72 -14.87 -6.26
N SER A 75 -10.61 -13.76 -5.57
CA SER A 75 -9.35 -13.04 -5.39
C SER A 75 -8.27 -13.87 -4.69
N MET A 76 -8.66 -14.73 -3.73
CA MET A 76 -7.74 -15.66 -3.08
C MET A 76 -7.17 -16.69 -4.06
N LEU A 77 -7.95 -17.14 -5.06
CA LEU A 77 -7.45 -18.06 -6.09
C LEU A 77 -6.35 -17.43 -6.93
N VAL A 78 -6.43 -16.12 -7.19
CA VAL A 78 -5.36 -15.40 -7.91
C VAL A 78 -4.06 -15.45 -7.12
N ILE A 79 -4.12 -15.24 -5.81
CA ILE A 79 -2.94 -15.27 -4.94
C ILE A 79 -2.28 -16.65 -4.96
N VAL A 80 -3.09 -17.72 -4.83
CA VAL A 80 -2.60 -19.10 -4.91
C VAL A 80 -2.03 -19.41 -6.29
N ALA A 81 -2.73 -19.03 -7.35
CA ALA A 81 -2.28 -19.22 -8.73
C ALA A 81 -0.98 -18.47 -9.03
N ALA A 82 -0.86 -17.23 -8.54
CA ALA A 82 0.36 -16.43 -8.67
C ALA A 82 1.54 -17.10 -7.97
N PHE A 83 1.34 -17.62 -6.76
CA PHE A 83 2.38 -18.36 -6.05
C PHE A 83 2.82 -19.61 -6.81
N LEU A 84 1.88 -20.43 -7.30
CA LEU A 84 2.18 -21.63 -8.08
C LEU A 84 2.90 -21.28 -9.39
N ALA A 85 2.49 -20.21 -10.08
CA ALA A 85 3.16 -19.73 -11.29
C ALA A 85 4.60 -19.29 -11.00
N MET A 86 4.83 -18.55 -9.92
CA MET A 86 6.17 -18.12 -9.51
C MET A 86 7.05 -19.32 -9.13
N MET A 87 6.51 -20.32 -8.44
CA MET A 87 7.22 -21.56 -8.12
C MET A 87 7.57 -22.34 -9.39
N THR A 88 6.65 -22.38 -10.37
CA THR A 88 6.91 -22.99 -11.67
C THR A 88 8.04 -22.28 -12.41
N ILE A 89 8.02 -20.94 -12.47
CA ILE A 89 9.10 -20.14 -13.07
C ILE A 89 10.42 -20.46 -12.34
N TYR A 90 10.43 -20.54 -11.02
CA TYR A 90 11.61 -20.87 -10.25
C TYR A 90 12.24 -22.21 -10.64
N VAL A 91 11.42 -23.27 -10.68
CA VAL A 91 11.88 -24.62 -11.00
C VAL A 91 12.49 -24.66 -12.40
N PHE A 92 11.82 -24.08 -13.42
CA PHE A 92 12.30 -24.10 -14.79
C PHE A 92 13.49 -23.16 -15.06
N THR A 93 13.73 -22.19 -14.18
CA THR A 93 14.83 -21.22 -14.37
C THR A 93 15.99 -21.43 -13.40
N PHE A 94 15.93 -22.47 -12.57
CA PHE A 94 17.00 -22.78 -11.61
C PHE A 94 18.34 -23.03 -12.32
N PRO A 95 19.48 -22.52 -11.83
CA PRO A 95 19.67 -21.75 -10.60
C PRO A 95 19.65 -20.22 -10.78
N LYS A 96 19.04 -19.70 -11.86
CA LYS A 96 19.04 -18.27 -12.19
C LYS A 96 18.41 -17.41 -11.12
N TYR A 97 17.27 -17.84 -10.56
CA TYR A 97 16.58 -17.15 -9.46
C TYR A 97 16.75 -17.92 -8.17
N LYS A 98 16.85 -17.17 -7.07
CA LYS A 98 16.91 -17.70 -5.70
C LYS A 98 15.51 -17.63 -5.06
N ALA A 99 15.31 -18.34 -3.96
CA ALA A 99 14.07 -18.29 -3.18
C ALA A 99 13.69 -16.85 -2.75
N GLU A 100 14.69 -16.02 -2.42
CA GLU A 100 14.50 -14.60 -2.10
C GLU A 100 13.80 -13.82 -3.22
N ASN A 101 14.10 -14.14 -4.49
CA ASN A 101 13.49 -13.47 -5.63
C ASN A 101 11.98 -13.76 -5.72
N ILE A 102 11.57 -14.97 -5.37
CA ILE A 102 10.15 -15.35 -5.29
C ILE A 102 9.50 -14.62 -4.14
N MET A 103 10.16 -14.59 -2.98
CA MET A 103 9.64 -13.88 -1.79
C MET A 103 9.39 -12.40 -2.10
N TRP A 104 10.31 -11.70 -2.76
CA TRP A 104 10.13 -10.31 -3.17
C TRP A 104 8.94 -10.13 -4.12
N SER A 105 8.83 -10.98 -5.12
CA SER A 105 7.76 -10.89 -6.12
C SER A 105 6.39 -11.21 -5.53
N PHE A 106 6.31 -12.24 -4.69
CA PHE A 106 5.08 -12.61 -4.02
C PHE A 106 4.68 -11.60 -2.94
N PHE A 107 5.67 -11.08 -2.17
CA PHE A 107 5.44 -10.01 -1.20
C PHE A 107 4.83 -8.77 -1.86
N GLY A 108 5.25 -8.42 -3.08
CA GLY A 108 4.66 -7.33 -3.84
C GLY A 108 3.15 -7.51 -4.09
N ILE A 109 2.71 -8.72 -4.41
CA ILE A 109 1.28 -9.00 -4.61
C ILE A 109 0.51 -8.82 -3.29
N ILE A 110 1.00 -9.36 -2.19
CA ILE A 110 0.32 -9.26 -0.90
C ILE A 110 0.36 -7.83 -0.36
N TYR A 111 1.57 -7.25 -0.29
CA TYR A 111 1.80 -5.96 0.39
C TYR A 111 1.33 -4.76 -0.43
N VAL A 112 1.51 -4.80 -1.75
CA VAL A 112 1.13 -3.66 -2.59
C VAL A 112 -0.27 -3.88 -3.19
N THR A 113 -0.47 -4.96 -3.94
CA THR A 113 -1.73 -5.16 -4.67
C THR A 113 -2.91 -5.35 -3.73
N MET A 114 -2.81 -6.33 -2.83
CA MET A 114 -3.92 -6.70 -1.94
C MET A 114 -4.24 -5.57 -0.95
N MET A 115 -3.23 -4.95 -0.31
CA MET A 115 -3.46 -3.88 0.66
C MET A 115 -4.08 -2.63 0.03
N LEU A 116 -3.66 -2.25 -1.19
CA LEU A 116 -4.29 -1.13 -1.89
C LEU A 116 -5.69 -1.47 -2.41
N ALA A 117 -5.94 -2.71 -2.80
CA ALA A 117 -7.26 -3.15 -3.22
C ALA A 117 -8.30 -3.04 -2.09
N TYR A 118 -7.89 -3.25 -0.84
CA TYR A 118 -8.78 -3.06 0.32
C TYR A 118 -9.30 -1.63 0.48
N ILE A 119 -8.59 -0.62 -0.03
CA ILE A 119 -9.12 0.77 -0.07
C ILE A 119 -10.37 0.82 -0.94
N TYR A 120 -10.32 0.19 -2.13
CA TYR A 120 -11.46 0.11 -3.03
C TYR A 120 -12.60 -0.73 -2.43
N GLU A 121 -12.30 -1.88 -1.84
CA GLU A 121 -13.30 -2.72 -1.16
C GLU A 121 -13.96 -2.01 0.00
N THR A 122 -13.19 -1.36 0.87
CA THR A 122 -13.72 -0.56 1.99
C THR A 122 -14.67 0.51 1.50
N ARG A 123 -14.36 1.14 0.35
CA ARG A 123 -15.22 2.17 -0.26
C ARG A 123 -16.56 1.61 -0.76
N ARG A 124 -16.64 0.32 -1.09
CA ARG A 124 -17.85 -0.38 -1.54
C ARG A 124 -18.78 -0.84 -0.40
N LEU A 125 -18.30 -0.83 0.83
CA LEU A 125 -19.11 -1.19 2.00
C LEU A 125 -20.22 -0.16 2.27
N ASP A 126 -21.21 -0.56 3.04
CA ASP A 126 -22.21 0.37 3.60
C ASP A 126 -21.46 1.43 4.42
N ASN A 127 -21.76 2.70 4.17
CA ASN A 127 -21.02 3.83 4.71
C ASN A 127 -19.53 3.89 4.33
N GLY A 128 -19.11 3.22 3.26
CA GLY A 128 -17.72 3.10 2.82
C GLY A 128 -17.00 4.42 2.59
N VAL A 129 -17.73 5.51 2.31
CA VAL A 129 -17.14 6.87 2.23
C VAL A 129 -16.50 7.23 3.57
N TYR A 130 -17.24 7.10 4.67
CA TYR A 130 -16.71 7.42 6.01
C TYR A 130 -15.59 6.48 6.42
N LEU A 131 -15.74 5.18 6.15
CA LEU A 131 -14.73 4.16 6.49
C LEU A 131 -13.41 4.42 5.77
N VAL A 132 -13.46 4.75 4.49
CA VAL A 132 -12.23 5.02 3.73
C VAL A 132 -11.57 6.32 4.19
N TRP A 133 -12.34 7.35 4.51
CA TRP A 133 -11.78 8.57 5.07
C TRP A 133 -11.15 8.33 6.44
N LEU A 134 -11.74 7.46 7.26
CA LEU A 134 -11.18 7.07 8.55
C LEU A 134 -9.76 6.49 8.41
N ILE A 135 -9.50 5.66 7.38
CA ILE A 135 -8.16 5.12 7.10
C ILE A 135 -7.15 6.27 6.86
N PHE A 136 -7.51 7.23 6.01
CA PHE A 136 -6.61 8.33 5.66
C PHE A 136 -6.45 9.33 6.80
N VAL A 137 -7.54 9.70 7.47
CA VAL A 137 -7.50 10.61 8.63
C VAL A 137 -6.69 10.00 9.77
N SER A 138 -6.82 8.71 10.04
CA SER A 138 -6.02 8.02 11.05
C SER A 138 -4.54 8.02 10.69
N SER A 139 -4.18 7.74 9.42
CA SER A 139 -2.79 7.72 8.97
C SER A 139 -2.16 9.11 9.00
N TRP A 140 -2.81 10.09 8.35
CA TRP A 140 -2.29 11.47 8.30
C TRP A 140 -2.34 12.16 9.66
N GLY A 141 -3.39 11.88 10.43
CA GLY A 141 -3.52 12.36 11.81
C GLY A 141 -2.39 11.82 12.67
N ASN A 142 -2.13 10.51 12.62
CA ASN A 142 -1.02 9.91 13.34
C ASN A 142 0.32 10.57 13.01
N ASP A 143 0.63 10.76 11.73
CA ASP A 143 1.88 11.38 11.31
C ASP A 143 1.99 12.85 11.76
N THR A 144 0.89 13.58 11.68
CA THR A 144 0.83 14.98 12.07
C THR A 144 1.00 15.14 13.58
N PHE A 145 0.23 14.43 14.38
CA PHE A 145 0.33 14.48 15.83
C PHE A 145 1.65 13.91 16.34
N ALA A 146 2.16 12.85 15.72
CA ALA A 146 3.48 12.30 16.05
C ALA A 146 4.60 13.34 15.80
N TYR A 147 4.52 14.07 14.70
CA TYR A 147 5.48 15.13 14.39
C TYR A 147 5.42 16.26 15.42
N PHE A 148 4.22 16.82 15.67
CA PHE A 148 4.09 17.95 16.61
C PHE A 148 4.47 17.55 18.03
N THR A 149 4.00 16.41 18.52
CA THR A 149 4.35 15.91 19.86
C THR A 149 5.85 15.61 19.97
N GLY A 150 6.42 15.00 18.92
CA GLY A 150 7.85 14.71 18.88
C GLY A 150 8.74 15.96 18.88
N VAL A 151 8.30 17.04 18.23
CA VAL A 151 9.02 18.33 18.22
C VAL A 151 8.88 19.05 19.56
N LEU A 152 7.68 19.04 20.17
CA LEU A 152 7.39 19.81 21.38
C LEU A 152 7.95 19.16 22.66
N ILE A 153 7.78 17.85 22.80
CA ILE A 153 8.11 17.13 24.05
C ILE A 153 8.98 15.88 23.85
N GLY A 154 9.40 15.57 22.61
CA GLY A 154 10.19 14.37 22.28
C GLY A 154 11.59 14.42 22.89
N LYS A 155 11.84 13.57 23.89
CA LYS A 155 13.14 13.44 24.57
C LYS A 155 13.82 12.10 24.26
N HIS A 156 13.05 11.01 24.19
CA HIS A 156 13.57 9.66 24.03
C HIS A 156 13.49 9.19 22.57
N LYS A 157 14.64 8.85 21.99
CA LYS A 157 14.71 8.37 20.60
C LYS A 157 14.14 6.96 20.48
N MET A 158 13.17 6.74 19.57
CA MET A 158 12.55 5.44 19.35
C MET A 158 13.46 4.48 18.56
N ALA A 159 14.12 4.98 17.53
CA ALA A 159 14.97 4.19 16.65
C ALA A 159 16.19 5.03 16.21
N PRO A 160 17.24 5.16 17.05
CA PRO A 160 18.36 6.08 16.80
C PRO A 160 19.10 5.84 15.50
N ILE A 161 19.25 4.58 15.10
CA ILE A 161 19.97 4.18 13.88
C ILE A 161 19.09 4.31 12.64
N LEU A 162 17.84 3.84 12.72
CA LEU A 162 16.94 3.78 11.55
C LEU A 162 16.26 5.12 11.26
N SER A 163 15.86 5.83 12.30
CA SER A 163 15.16 7.10 12.21
C SER A 163 15.48 8.02 13.41
N PRO A 164 16.59 8.77 13.36
CA PRO A 164 17.07 9.56 14.48
C PRO A 164 16.15 10.72 14.90
N LYS A 165 15.17 11.05 14.08
CA LYS A 165 14.18 12.13 14.34
C LYS A 165 12.94 11.62 15.09
N LYS A 166 12.65 10.30 15.07
CA LYS A 166 11.46 9.75 15.74
C LYS A 166 11.70 9.59 17.24
N SER A 167 10.71 10.02 18.04
CA SER A 167 10.71 9.90 19.52
C SER A 167 9.54 9.02 20.00
N ILE A 168 9.70 8.45 21.19
CA ILE A 168 8.66 7.63 21.84
C ILE A 168 7.44 8.49 22.17
N GLU A 169 7.66 9.70 22.68
CA GLU A 169 6.59 10.66 22.99
C GLU A 169 5.82 11.04 21.72
N GLY A 170 6.55 11.22 20.60
CA GLY A 170 5.92 11.45 19.30
C GLY A 170 5.04 10.29 18.87
N ALA A 171 5.49 9.04 19.04
CA ALA A 171 4.68 7.86 18.69
C ALA A 171 3.39 7.78 19.53
N ILE A 172 3.49 8.01 20.84
CA ILE A 172 2.32 8.04 21.75
C ILE A 172 1.36 9.17 21.35
N GLY A 173 1.90 10.37 21.09
CA GLY A 173 1.09 11.51 20.65
C GLY A 173 0.39 11.27 19.33
N GLY A 174 1.03 10.56 18.39
CA GLY A 174 0.42 10.13 17.13
C GLY A 174 -0.78 9.21 17.35
N ILE A 175 -0.63 8.17 18.17
CA ILE A 175 -1.70 7.23 18.50
C ILE A 175 -2.88 7.95 19.16
N VAL A 176 -2.62 8.75 20.19
CA VAL A 176 -3.67 9.50 20.91
C VAL A 176 -4.40 10.46 19.98
N GLY A 177 -3.64 11.22 19.16
CA GLY A 177 -4.22 12.19 18.22
C GLY A 177 -5.02 11.53 17.12
N ALA A 178 -4.54 10.43 16.52
CA ALA A 178 -5.27 9.68 15.51
C ALA A 178 -6.56 9.06 16.06
N THR A 179 -6.50 8.52 17.29
CA THR A 179 -7.68 7.96 17.98
C THR A 179 -8.73 9.06 18.24
N ALA A 180 -8.31 10.22 18.72
CA ALA A 180 -9.20 11.34 18.97
C ALA A 180 -9.92 11.81 17.70
N LEU A 181 -9.19 11.87 16.55
CA LEU A 181 -9.79 12.19 15.25
C LEU A 181 -10.75 11.11 14.74
N GLY A 182 -10.50 9.85 15.07
CA GLY A 182 -11.35 8.75 14.62
C GLY A 182 -12.65 8.58 15.41
N VAL A 183 -12.80 9.25 16.57
CA VAL A 183 -14.01 9.21 17.40
C VAL A 183 -14.98 10.35 17.05
N ILE A 184 -14.50 11.38 16.35
CA ILE A 184 -15.31 12.52 15.88
C ILE A 184 -15.98 12.18 14.55
#